data_2da22e4c3075bf80884f8d1a1011fbd6
#
_entry.id   2da22e4c3075bf80884f8d1a1011fbd6
#
_cell.length_a   1.000
_cell.length_b   1.000
_cell.length_c   1.000
_cell.angle_alpha   90.00
_cell.angle_beta   90.00
_cell.angle_gamma   90.00
#
_symmetry.space_group_name_H-M   'P 1'
#
loop_
_entity.id
_entity.type
_entity.pdbx_description
1 polymer ?
#
loop_
_entity_poly.entity_id
_entity_poly.type
_entity_poly.pdbx_seq_one_letter_code
_entity_poly.pdbx_strand_id
1 'polypeptide(L)'
;ILKNYMIDKLGGLRMGMPSTGSGRRQDYTFAPTSRMRNTYIAAGSDDDAEMIATMGDGLYAAKMGGGSVNPATGEFNFAVSEGYLVKDGKIAHPVRGASLIGRGGEVLMKIDRVGKDCSRAQGICGSLSGSVPTDVGQPHIRISSMTVGGRDA
;
A
#
# COMPACT_ATOMS: atom_id res chain seq x y z
N ILE A 1 13.29 -3.65 -2.14
CA ILE A 1 13.66 -5.07 -1.98
C ILE A 1 12.62 -5.75 -1.10
N LEU A 2 11.97 -6.81 -1.61
CA LEU A 2 11.05 -7.62 -0.81
C LEU A 2 11.82 -8.28 0.33
N LYS A 3 11.31 -8.13 1.55
CA LYS A 3 11.89 -8.75 2.75
C LYS A 3 11.28 -10.11 3.05
N ASN A 4 9.98 -10.27 2.74
CA ASN A 4 9.24 -11.50 2.96
C ASN A 4 8.23 -11.74 1.83
N TYR A 5 7.82 -12.98 1.71
CA TYR A 5 6.78 -13.42 0.77
C TYR A 5 5.57 -13.94 1.54
N MET A 6 4.41 -13.80 0.96
CA MET A 6 3.21 -14.48 1.41
C MET A 6 2.98 -15.68 0.50
N ILE A 7 3.40 -16.84 0.95
CA ILE A 7 3.39 -18.05 0.14
C ILE A 7 2.78 -19.22 0.92
N ASP A 8 1.95 -20.01 0.26
CA ASP A 8 1.45 -21.27 0.82
C ASP A 8 2.49 -22.39 0.65
N LYS A 9 2.19 -23.54 1.26
CA LYS A 9 3.10 -24.71 1.23
C LYS A 9 3.32 -25.22 -0.20
N LEU A 10 2.26 -25.28 -1.00
CA LEU A 10 2.34 -25.75 -2.38
C LEU A 10 3.13 -24.79 -3.27
N GLY A 11 2.86 -23.50 -3.15
CA GLY A 11 3.62 -22.46 -3.85
C GLY A 11 5.10 -22.48 -3.45
N GLY A 12 5.39 -22.64 -2.15
CA GLY A 12 6.76 -22.76 -1.65
C GLY A 12 7.49 -23.96 -2.26
N LEU A 13 6.86 -25.11 -2.31
CA LEU A 13 7.44 -26.29 -2.95
C LEU A 13 7.69 -26.09 -4.44
N ARG A 14 6.75 -25.48 -5.17
CA ARG A 14 6.89 -25.22 -6.61
C ARG A 14 7.99 -24.21 -6.93
N MET A 15 8.20 -23.23 -6.05
CA MET A 15 9.18 -22.14 -6.24
C MET A 15 10.51 -22.41 -5.56
N GLY A 16 10.67 -23.54 -4.86
CA GLY A 16 11.86 -23.81 -4.07
C GLY A 16 12.08 -22.85 -2.90
N MET A 17 10.99 -22.28 -2.35
CA MET A 17 11.03 -21.28 -1.30
C MET A 17 10.63 -21.87 0.06
N PRO A 18 11.22 -21.42 1.16
CA PRO A 18 10.82 -21.85 2.49
C PRO A 18 9.41 -21.36 2.85
N SER A 19 8.74 -22.09 3.74
CA SER A 19 7.45 -21.64 4.28
C SER A 19 7.58 -20.35 5.06
N THR A 20 6.65 -19.41 4.84
CA THR A 20 6.63 -18.10 5.51
C THR A 20 5.66 -18.04 6.69
N GLY A 21 4.97 -19.15 7.01
CA GLY A 21 3.99 -19.17 8.09
C GLY A 21 2.81 -18.22 7.88
N SER A 22 2.43 -17.97 6.63
CA SER A 22 1.41 -16.96 6.27
C SER A 22 -0.04 -17.46 6.39
N GLY A 23 -0.24 -18.70 6.88
CA GLY A 23 -1.56 -19.23 7.12
C GLY A 23 -2.28 -18.49 8.25
N ARG A 24 -3.53 -18.10 8.01
CA ARG A 24 -4.42 -17.50 9.02
C ARG A 24 -5.87 -17.85 8.80
N ARG A 25 -6.66 -17.77 9.88
CA ARG A 25 -8.12 -17.90 9.87
C ARG A 25 -8.73 -17.03 10.95
N GLN A 26 -10.00 -16.68 10.79
CA GLN A 26 -10.75 -15.91 11.78
C GLN A 26 -10.89 -16.70 13.08
N ASP A 27 -11.38 -17.91 12.98
CA ASP A 27 -11.58 -18.83 14.10
C ASP A 27 -11.58 -20.30 13.61
N TYR A 28 -11.94 -21.22 14.47
CA TYR A 28 -11.89 -22.68 14.19
C TYR A 28 -12.90 -23.14 13.13
N THR A 29 -13.93 -22.36 12.82
CA THR A 29 -14.94 -22.70 11.82
C THR A 29 -14.48 -22.42 10.38
N PHE A 30 -13.40 -21.66 10.22
CA PHE A 30 -12.83 -21.33 8.91
C PHE A 30 -11.60 -22.19 8.58
N ALA A 31 -11.51 -22.63 7.33
CA ALA A 31 -10.29 -23.23 6.83
C ALA A 31 -9.16 -22.19 6.75
N PRO A 32 -7.95 -22.49 7.23
CA PRO A 32 -6.83 -21.57 7.13
C PRO A 32 -6.39 -21.39 5.67
N THR A 33 -6.09 -20.16 5.30
CA THR A 33 -5.52 -19.82 3.99
C THR A 33 -4.28 -18.96 4.16
N SER A 34 -3.39 -18.98 3.18
CA SER A 34 -2.27 -18.05 3.11
C SER A 34 -2.78 -16.69 2.70
N ARG A 35 -2.74 -15.71 3.60
CA ARG A 35 -3.30 -14.38 3.41
C ARG A 35 -2.52 -13.34 4.20
N MET A 36 -2.76 -12.06 3.81
CA MET A 36 -2.20 -10.89 4.47
C MET A 36 -2.39 -10.95 6.00
N ARG A 37 -1.33 -10.62 6.70
CA ARG A 37 -1.28 -10.33 8.13
C ARG A 37 -0.83 -8.88 8.29
N ASN A 38 0.03 -8.59 9.25
CA ASN A 38 0.62 -7.26 9.37
C ASN A 38 1.61 -7.05 8.22
N THR A 39 1.27 -6.12 7.33
CA THR A 39 2.04 -5.86 6.10
C THR A 39 2.37 -4.37 6.02
N TYR A 40 3.64 -4.07 5.87
CA TYR A 40 4.12 -2.68 5.85
C TYR A 40 5.36 -2.52 4.98
N ILE A 41 5.55 -1.32 4.48
CA ILE A 41 6.80 -0.90 3.86
C ILE A 41 7.75 -0.50 4.99
N ALA A 42 8.93 -1.11 5.03
CA ALA A 42 9.94 -0.77 6.03
C ALA A 42 10.43 0.67 5.84
N ALA A 43 10.79 1.31 6.95
CA ALA A 43 11.34 2.66 6.93
C ALA A 43 12.61 2.74 6.05
N GLY A 44 12.72 3.83 5.33
CA GLY A 44 13.92 4.25 4.61
C GLY A 44 14.71 5.28 5.41
N SER A 45 15.34 6.21 4.69
CA SER A 45 16.17 7.25 5.30
C SER A 45 15.86 8.66 4.79
N ASP A 46 14.90 8.80 3.88
CA ASP A 46 14.58 10.09 3.28
C ASP A 46 13.82 10.98 4.26
N ASP A 47 14.03 12.29 4.13
CA ASP A 47 13.31 13.30 4.90
C ASP A 47 11.99 13.67 4.18
N ASP A 48 10.88 13.65 4.92
CA ASP A 48 9.55 13.89 4.36
C ASP A 48 9.39 15.28 3.76
N ALA A 49 9.96 16.30 4.41
CA ALA A 49 9.90 17.67 3.90
C ALA A 49 10.71 17.82 2.61
N GLU A 50 11.88 17.19 2.53
CA GLU A 50 12.69 17.17 1.32
C GLU A 50 12.01 16.40 0.18
N MET A 51 11.30 15.30 0.50
CA MET A 51 10.52 14.56 -0.51
C MET A 51 9.45 15.45 -1.16
N ILE A 52 8.73 16.25 -0.37
CA ILE A 52 7.73 17.19 -0.87
C ILE A 52 8.42 18.32 -1.66
N ALA A 53 9.46 18.93 -1.10
CA ALA A 53 10.16 20.04 -1.73
C ALA A 53 10.75 19.71 -3.11
N THR A 54 11.13 18.46 -3.31
CA THR A 54 11.78 17.98 -4.55
C THR A 54 10.86 17.22 -5.51
N MET A 55 9.56 17.11 -5.22
CA MET A 55 8.65 16.38 -6.09
C MET A 55 8.11 17.20 -7.28
N GLY A 56 8.25 18.53 -7.23
CA GLY A 56 7.65 19.42 -8.22
C GLY A 56 6.13 19.50 -8.05
N ASP A 57 5.38 19.22 -9.11
CA ASP A 57 3.92 19.17 -9.10
C ASP A 57 3.42 17.74 -8.86
N GLY A 58 2.36 17.60 -8.06
CA GLY A 58 1.78 16.28 -7.79
C GLY A 58 0.70 16.27 -6.72
N LEU A 59 0.39 15.08 -6.23
CA LEU A 59 -0.59 14.86 -5.16
C LEU A 59 0.11 14.34 -3.90
N TYR A 60 -0.11 15.00 -2.78
CA TYR A 60 0.22 14.48 -1.45
C TYR A 60 -1.02 13.80 -0.86
N ALA A 61 -1.03 12.48 -0.80
CA ALA A 61 -2.10 11.69 -0.20
C ALA A 61 -1.77 11.49 1.30
N ALA A 62 -2.31 12.35 2.16
CA ALA A 62 -2.06 12.33 3.59
C ALA A 62 -2.78 11.17 4.29
N LYS A 63 -3.99 10.81 3.84
CA LYS A 63 -4.73 9.64 4.33
C LYS A 63 -5.40 8.89 3.20
N MET A 64 -5.24 7.59 3.24
CA MET A 64 -5.94 6.69 2.33
C MET A 64 -7.30 6.29 2.89
N GLY A 65 -8.26 6.14 2.00
CA GLY A 65 -9.59 5.61 2.28
C GLY A 65 -9.73 4.15 1.86
N GLY A 66 -10.98 3.72 1.72
CA GLY A 66 -11.28 2.38 1.21
C GLY A 66 -11.00 2.23 -0.28
N GLY A 67 -10.90 0.99 -0.71
CA GLY A 67 -10.67 0.67 -2.10
C GLY A 67 -10.74 -0.82 -2.37
N SER A 68 -10.28 -1.21 -3.53
CA SER A 68 -10.26 -2.61 -3.97
C SER A 68 -8.97 -2.95 -4.69
N VAL A 69 -8.65 -4.22 -4.67
CA VAL A 69 -7.54 -4.80 -5.42
C VAL A 69 -7.99 -6.10 -6.08
N ASN A 70 -7.58 -6.28 -7.33
CA ASN A 70 -7.70 -7.56 -8.01
C ASN A 70 -6.38 -8.35 -7.79
N PRO A 71 -6.39 -9.40 -6.96
CA PRO A 71 -5.15 -10.12 -6.65
C PRO A 71 -4.59 -10.91 -7.85
N ALA A 72 -5.39 -11.18 -8.88
CA ALA A 72 -4.92 -11.90 -10.06
C ALA A 72 -4.12 -10.99 -11.01
N THR A 73 -4.52 -9.71 -11.14
CA THR A 73 -3.87 -8.74 -12.04
C THR A 73 -2.97 -7.77 -11.30
N GLY A 74 -3.14 -7.64 -9.98
CA GLY A 74 -2.50 -6.62 -9.16
C GLY A 74 -3.08 -5.22 -9.34
N GLU A 75 -4.16 -5.06 -10.10
CA GLU A 75 -4.84 -3.78 -10.29
C GLU A 75 -5.52 -3.33 -9.00
N PHE A 76 -5.39 -2.06 -8.69
CA PHE A 76 -6.00 -1.47 -7.51
C PHE A 76 -6.60 -0.10 -7.80
N ASN A 77 -7.60 0.26 -6.98
CA ASN A 77 -8.18 1.59 -6.92
C ASN A 77 -8.50 1.90 -5.44
N PHE A 78 -7.84 2.91 -4.89
CA PHE A 78 -8.05 3.33 -3.51
C PHE A 78 -8.35 4.82 -3.44
N ALA A 79 -9.40 5.18 -2.70
CA ALA A 79 -9.75 6.57 -2.46
C ALA A 79 -8.70 7.26 -1.57
N VAL A 80 -8.48 8.53 -1.82
CA VAL A 80 -7.74 9.43 -0.95
C VAL A 80 -8.74 10.14 -0.07
N SER A 81 -8.74 9.88 1.23
CA SER A 81 -9.65 10.52 2.19
C SER A 81 -9.16 11.91 2.61
N GLU A 82 -7.87 12.15 2.60
CA GLU A 82 -7.26 13.44 2.81
C GLU A 82 -6.07 13.61 1.86
N GLY A 83 -6.13 14.61 1.00
CA GLY A 83 -5.07 14.86 0.03
C GLY A 83 -4.92 16.34 -0.31
N TYR A 84 -3.76 16.69 -0.81
CA TYR A 84 -3.38 18.07 -1.14
C TYR A 84 -2.66 18.12 -2.49
N LEU A 85 -2.99 19.11 -3.30
CA LEU A 85 -2.19 19.43 -4.47
C LEU A 85 -0.84 19.98 -4.00
N VAL A 86 0.22 19.49 -4.63
CA VAL A 86 1.57 20.07 -4.48
C VAL A 86 1.89 20.82 -5.76
N LYS A 87 2.37 22.05 -5.62
CA LYS A 87 2.84 22.92 -6.68
C LYS A 87 4.25 23.41 -6.36
N ASP A 88 5.16 23.27 -7.30
CA ASP A 88 6.55 23.71 -7.14
C ASP A 88 7.17 23.23 -5.80
N GLY A 89 6.92 21.99 -5.41
CA GLY A 89 7.40 21.42 -4.16
C GLY A 89 6.77 21.97 -2.87
N LYS A 90 5.59 22.60 -2.97
CA LYS A 90 4.87 23.16 -1.81
C LYS A 90 3.42 22.67 -1.79
N ILE A 91 2.94 22.32 -0.60
CA ILE A 91 1.52 22.02 -0.39
C ILE A 91 0.71 23.27 -0.67
N ALA A 92 -0.20 23.21 -1.65
CA ALA A 92 -1.00 24.35 -2.12
C ALA A 92 -2.41 24.35 -1.51
N HIS A 93 -3.26 23.42 -1.90
CA HIS A 93 -4.65 23.36 -1.42
C HIS A 93 -5.16 21.94 -1.33
N PRO A 94 -6.16 21.67 -0.47
CA PRO A 94 -6.75 20.35 -0.38
C PRO A 94 -7.49 19.98 -1.67
N VAL A 95 -7.50 18.68 -1.97
CA VAL A 95 -8.25 18.09 -3.09
C VAL A 95 -9.36 17.20 -2.59
N ARG A 96 -10.43 17.06 -3.37
CA ARG A 96 -11.58 16.25 -3.04
C ARG A 96 -11.78 15.17 -4.10
N GLY A 97 -12.15 13.97 -3.65
CA GLY A 97 -12.55 12.89 -4.55
C GLY A 97 -11.41 12.24 -5.34
N ALA A 98 -10.16 12.45 -4.93
CA ALA A 98 -9.03 11.80 -5.57
C ALA A 98 -9.00 10.29 -5.28
N SER A 99 -8.55 9.52 -6.27
CA SER A 99 -8.30 8.08 -6.15
C SER A 99 -6.94 7.74 -6.76
N LEU A 100 -6.22 6.84 -6.13
CA LEU A 100 -4.98 6.28 -6.64
C LEU A 100 -5.27 4.98 -7.38
N ILE A 101 -4.87 4.91 -8.65
CA ILE A 101 -5.16 3.80 -9.55
C ILE A 101 -3.83 3.28 -10.11
N GLY A 102 -3.65 1.96 -10.10
CA GLY A 102 -2.44 1.37 -10.65
C GLY A 102 -2.40 -0.14 -10.56
N ARG A 103 -1.24 -0.68 -10.91
CA ARG A 103 -0.89 -2.09 -10.69
C ARG A 103 0.22 -2.17 -9.67
N GLY A 104 0.04 -2.99 -8.64
CA GLY A 104 0.95 -3.05 -7.49
C GLY A 104 2.41 -3.28 -7.89
N GLY A 105 2.69 -4.23 -8.78
CA GLY A 105 4.05 -4.50 -9.24
C GLY A 105 4.70 -3.32 -9.98
N GLU A 106 3.95 -2.62 -10.81
CA GLU A 106 4.45 -1.45 -11.56
C GLU A 106 4.69 -0.26 -10.63
N VAL A 107 3.76 0.00 -9.70
CA VAL A 107 3.86 1.11 -8.76
C VAL A 107 5.02 0.93 -7.80
N LEU A 108 5.24 -0.29 -7.31
CA LEU A 108 6.40 -0.58 -6.44
C LEU A 108 7.73 -0.28 -7.11
N MET A 109 7.84 -0.47 -8.43
CA MET A 109 9.06 -0.15 -9.19
C MET A 109 9.26 1.35 -9.43
N LYS A 110 8.22 2.15 -9.21
CA LYS A 110 8.26 3.62 -9.36
C LYS A 110 8.47 4.35 -8.03
N ILE A 111 8.61 3.62 -6.93
CA ILE A 111 8.99 4.22 -5.64
C ILE A 111 10.46 4.62 -5.75
N ASP A 112 10.73 5.91 -5.65
CA ASP A 112 12.06 6.48 -5.76
C ASP A 112 12.61 7.04 -4.44
N ARG A 113 11.72 7.29 -3.45
CA ARG A 113 12.09 7.72 -2.10
C ARG A 113 11.23 7.07 -1.03
N VAL A 114 11.82 6.80 0.14
CA VAL A 114 11.16 6.16 1.28
C VAL A 114 11.58 6.86 2.56
N GLY A 115 10.61 7.46 3.23
CA GLY A 115 10.80 8.21 4.47
C GLY A 115 11.26 7.35 5.65
N LYS A 116 11.70 8.02 6.69
CA LYS A 116 12.24 7.40 7.91
C LYS A 116 11.15 7.08 8.95
N ASP A 117 10.05 7.82 8.96
CA ASP A 117 9.01 7.72 9.97
C ASP A 117 7.86 6.82 9.50
N CYS A 118 7.76 5.64 10.12
CA CYS A 118 6.73 4.66 9.78
C CYS A 118 5.52 4.80 10.70
N SER A 119 4.38 5.11 10.14
CA SER A 119 3.10 5.06 10.84
C SER A 119 2.33 3.78 10.52
N ARG A 120 1.50 3.33 11.45
CA ARG A 120 0.66 2.15 11.29
C ARG A 120 -0.80 2.47 11.57
N ALA A 121 -1.68 1.76 10.89
CA ALA A 121 -3.12 1.89 11.05
C ALA A 121 -3.78 0.51 11.10
N GLN A 122 -4.87 0.43 11.83
CA GLN A 122 -5.68 -0.78 11.90
C GLN A 122 -6.46 -0.99 10.60
N GLY A 123 -6.59 -2.24 10.20
CA GLY A 123 -7.41 -2.65 9.09
C GLY A 123 -8.04 -4.01 9.33
N ILE A 124 -8.93 -4.40 8.44
CA ILE A 124 -9.53 -5.73 8.42
C ILE A 124 -9.29 -6.35 7.05
N CYS A 125 -8.71 -7.52 7.02
CA CYS A 125 -8.54 -8.27 5.78
C CYS A 125 -9.51 -9.45 5.73
N GLY A 126 -10.52 -9.38 4.85
CA GLY A 126 -11.49 -10.44 4.59
C GLY A 126 -11.03 -11.41 3.51
N SER A 127 -11.39 -12.69 3.66
CA SER A 127 -11.14 -13.73 2.67
C SER A 127 -12.00 -14.97 2.95
N LEU A 128 -11.78 -16.07 2.21
CA LEU A 128 -12.40 -17.38 2.50
C LEU A 128 -12.05 -17.90 3.89
N SER A 129 -10.96 -17.43 4.50
CA SER A 129 -10.59 -17.76 5.88
C SER A 129 -11.21 -16.82 6.93
N GLY A 130 -12.26 -16.08 6.60
CA GLY A 130 -12.91 -15.11 7.45
C GLY A 130 -12.20 -13.76 7.48
N SER A 131 -12.66 -12.89 8.36
CA SER A 131 -12.14 -11.53 8.55
C SER A 131 -11.19 -11.48 9.74
N VAL A 132 -10.00 -10.97 9.54
CA VAL A 132 -8.96 -10.91 10.58
C VAL A 132 -8.45 -9.48 10.70
N PRO A 133 -8.38 -8.94 11.93
CA PRO A 133 -7.70 -7.67 12.17
C PRO A 133 -6.25 -7.73 11.67
N THR A 134 -5.83 -6.69 11.00
CA THR A 134 -4.47 -6.55 10.46
C THR A 134 -3.94 -5.17 10.79
N ASP A 135 -2.63 -5.09 10.94
CA ASP A 135 -1.92 -3.83 11.03
C ASP A 135 -1.24 -3.55 9.68
N VAL A 136 -1.49 -2.39 9.13
CA VAL A 136 -0.89 -1.94 7.88
C VAL A 136 -0.16 -0.63 8.12
N GLY A 137 0.91 -0.40 7.39
CA GLY A 137 1.64 0.82 7.58
C GLY A 137 2.73 1.03 6.56
N GLN A 138 3.21 2.25 6.55
CA GLN A 138 4.35 2.65 5.75
C GLN A 138 4.88 3.99 6.23
N PRO A 139 6.13 4.32 5.93
CA PRO A 139 6.60 5.69 5.94
C PRO A 139 5.97 6.45 4.77
N HIS A 140 6.18 7.74 4.69
CA HIS A 140 5.93 8.44 3.44
C HIS A 140 6.76 7.81 2.32
N ILE A 141 6.15 7.59 1.17
CA ILE A 141 6.82 7.11 -0.03
C ILE A 141 6.55 8.08 -1.18
N ARG A 142 7.58 8.35 -1.97
CA ARG A 142 7.39 9.09 -3.20
C ARG A 142 7.35 8.12 -4.38
N ILE A 143 6.35 8.30 -5.21
CA ILE A 143 6.12 7.51 -6.42
C ILE A 143 6.27 8.47 -7.60
N SER A 144 7.21 8.19 -8.49
CA SER A 144 7.56 9.10 -9.59
C SER A 144 6.42 9.36 -10.57
N SER A 145 5.53 8.38 -10.75
CA SER A 145 4.31 8.57 -11.54
C SER A 145 3.24 7.53 -11.19
N MET A 146 2.00 7.99 -11.08
CA MET A 146 0.83 7.15 -10.84
C MET A 146 -0.41 7.79 -11.47
N THR A 147 -1.40 6.99 -11.85
CA THR A 147 -2.69 7.52 -12.27
C THR A 147 -3.48 7.99 -11.07
N VAL A 148 -3.89 9.24 -11.12
CA VAL A 148 -4.80 9.84 -10.15
C VAL A 148 -6.15 10.04 -10.84
N GLY A 149 -7.18 9.32 -10.36
CA GLY A 149 -8.56 9.55 -10.75
C GLY A 149 -9.17 10.63 -9.85
N GLY A 150 -10.20 11.29 -10.35
CA GLY A 150 -10.92 12.33 -9.62
C GLY A 150 -12.06 12.88 -10.46
N ARG A 151 -12.79 13.81 -9.89
CA ARG A 151 -13.75 14.64 -10.64
C ARG A 151 -13.09 15.99 -10.85
N ASP A 152 -13.26 16.54 -12.02
CA ASP A 152 -12.96 17.94 -12.29
C ASP A 152 -13.79 18.81 -11.34
N ALA A 153 -13.19 19.86 -10.81
CA ALA A 153 -13.83 20.76 -9.85
C ALA A 153 -14.86 21.66 -10.55
#